data_43e366c54cc6bfdde680cc8e70d848e4
#
_entry.id   43e366c54cc6bfdde680cc8e70d848e4
#
_cell.length_a   1.000
_cell.length_b   1.000
_cell.length_c   1.000
_cell.angle_alpha   90.00
_cell.angle_beta   90.00
_cell.angle_gamma   90.00
#
_symmetry.space_group_name_H-M   'P 1'
#
loop_
_entity.id
_entity.type
_entity.pdbx_description
1 polymer ?
#
loop_
_entity_poly.entity_id
_entity_poly.type
_entity_poly.pdbx_seq_one_letter_code
_entity_poly.pdbx_strand_id
1 'polypeptide(L)'
;MTHAHVAARKSIKSVTEPNVQMLSSPWLIVAAACVLGLAAYAALLWRRVWQAQQQRQQQLAEQKAQRHDDLIVLAEGFLSEQMPWAEGCIRIKVILDHYDYELGMQPDYQVLHIVFSATENIPTHDAWRALSSAEKQPFTRLLSELELQHKQESVHAVQQLLSHLKG
;
A
#
# COMPACT_ATOMS: atom_id res chain seq x y z
N MET A 1 -6.96 3.31 104.98
CA MET A 1 -7.28 4.53 104.22
C MET A 1 -6.79 4.29 102.82
N THR A 2 -7.64 3.98 102.03
CA THR A 2 -8.43 4.63 101.00
C THR A 2 -7.90 4.48 99.60
N HIS A 3 -8.71 3.84 98.78
CA HIS A 3 -9.13 4.10 97.43
C HIS A 3 -8.11 3.82 96.27
N ALA A 4 -8.34 2.82 95.51
CA ALA A 4 -9.20 2.74 94.32
C ALA A 4 -8.77 3.66 93.18
N HIS A 5 -8.31 3.07 92.17
CA HIS A 5 -8.84 3.48 90.85
C HIS A 5 -8.73 2.36 89.82
N VAL A 6 -9.90 1.97 89.46
CA VAL A 6 -10.31 1.10 88.38
C VAL A 6 -10.20 1.82 87.04
N ALA A 7 -10.05 1.02 86.02
CA ALA A 7 -10.50 1.25 84.66
C ALA A 7 -9.47 1.91 83.71
N ALA A 8 -9.32 1.48 82.59
CA ALA A 8 -10.16 1.20 81.48
C ALA A 8 -9.31 0.54 80.38
N ARG A 9 -9.55 -0.72 80.18
CA ARG A 9 -9.10 -1.47 79.05
C ARG A 9 -9.97 -1.04 77.87
N LYS A 10 -9.47 -0.08 77.08
CA LYS A 10 -10.17 0.34 75.87
C LYS A 10 -9.87 -0.68 74.80
N SER A 11 -10.88 -1.45 74.51
CA SER A 11 -11.03 -2.39 73.39
C SER A 11 -10.63 -1.73 72.08
N ILE A 12 -9.56 -2.16 71.48
CA ILE A 12 -9.27 -1.88 70.07
C ILE A 12 -10.08 -2.88 69.26
N LYS A 13 -11.22 -2.43 68.81
CA LYS A 13 -12.06 -3.15 67.83
C LYS A 13 -11.29 -3.34 66.53
N SER A 14 -11.12 -4.60 66.23
CA SER A 14 -11.09 -5.22 64.92
C SER A 14 -11.01 -4.26 63.73
N VAL A 15 -9.82 -4.17 63.18
CA VAL A 15 -9.60 -3.78 61.79
C VAL A 15 -10.36 -4.79 60.92
N THR A 16 -11.27 -4.23 60.20
CA THR A 16 -12.18 -4.84 59.25
C THR A 16 -11.48 -5.83 58.34
N GLU A 17 -11.80 -7.11 58.53
CA GLU A 17 -11.50 -8.14 57.53
C GLU A 17 -12.19 -7.75 56.22
N PRO A 18 -11.49 -7.77 55.05
CA PRO A 18 -12.17 -7.55 53.80
C PRO A 18 -13.18 -8.68 53.58
N ASN A 19 -14.43 -8.32 53.47
CA ASN A 19 -15.56 -9.21 53.32
C ASN A 19 -15.43 -10.10 52.08
N VAL A 20 -14.81 -11.24 52.24
CA VAL A 20 -14.63 -12.27 51.20
C VAL A 20 -15.96 -12.89 50.75
N GLN A 21 -17.05 -12.59 51.45
CA GLN A 21 -18.42 -13.04 51.12
C GLN A 21 -19.04 -12.30 49.91
N MET A 22 -18.45 -11.21 49.43
CA MET A 22 -18.92 -10.56 48.21
C MET A 22 -18.54 -11.31 46.90
N LEU A 23 -17.57 -12.21 46.97
CA LEU A 23 -17.09 -12.98 45.80
C LEU A 23 -17.97 -14.19 45.46
N SER A 24 -18.94 -14.56 46.32
CA SER A 24 -19.84 -15.70 46.07
C SER A 24 -21.23 -15.31 45.56
N SER A 25 -21.43 -14.08 45.20
CA SER A 25 -22.67 -13.65 44.58
C SER A 25 -22.81 -14.19 43.16
N PRO A 26 -23.84 -14.96 42.81
CA PRO A 26 -24.02 -15.54 41.48
C PRO A 26 -23.99 -14.49 40.36
N TRP A 27 -24.35 -13.27 40.69
CA TRP A 27 -24.28 -12.10 39.84
C TRP A 27 -22.84 -11.73 39.39
N LEU A 28 -21.85 -11.84 40.30
CA LEU A 28 -20.45 -11.57 39.98
C LEU A 28 -19.85 -12.64 39.03
N ILE A 29 -20.28 -13.89 39.19
CA ILE A 29 -19.89 -14.97 38.27
C ILE A 29 -20.43 -14.71 36.87
N VAL A 30 -21.69 -14.28 36.76
CA VAL A 30 -22.31 -13.92 35.47
C VAL A 30 -21.60 -12.71 34.84
N ALA A 31 -21.31 -11.67 35.64
CA ALA A 31 -20.59 -10.49 35.15
C ALA A 31 -19.17 -10.87 34.64
N ALA A 32 -18.45 -11.69 35.38
CA ALA A 32 -17.12 -12.18 34.99
C ALA A 32 -17.20 -13.00 33.69
N ALA A 33 -18.19 -13.88 33.58
CA ALA A 33 -18.41 -14.67 32.36
C ALA A 33 -18.71 -13.80 31.13
N CYS A 34 -19.51 -12.74 31.28
CA CYS A 34 -19.79 -11.76 30.23
C CYS A 34 -18.53 -11.01 29.81
N VAL A 35 -17.71 -10.55 30.75
CA VAL A 35 -16.44 -9.87 30.44
C VAL A 35 -15.47 -10.78 29.72
N LEU A 36 -15.33 -12.04 30.16
CA LEU A 36 -14.48 -13.03 29.49
C LEU A 36 -15.00 -13.34 28.08
N GLY A 37 -16.30 -13.46 27.90
CA GLY A 37 -16.91 -13.66 26.58
C GLY A 37 -16.64 -12.50 25.64
N LEU A 38 -16.79 -11.25 26.10
CA LEU A 38 -16.47 -10.06 25.33
C LEU A 38 -14.97 -9.96 25.01
N ALA A 39 -14.11 -10.27 25.98
CA ALA A 39 -12.66 -10.28 25.78
C ALA A 39 -12.24 -11.34 24.74
N ALA A 40 -12.80 -12.54 24.82
CA ALA A 40 -12.57 -13.60 23.84
C ALA A 40 -13.07 -13.18 22.45
N TYR A 41 -14.24 -12.58 22.34
CA TYR A 41 -14.77 -12.06 21.09
C TYR A 41 -13.90 -10.94 20.50
N ALA A 42 -13.45 -10.00 21.35
CA ALA A 42 -12.53 -8.94 20.93
C ALA A 42 -11.18 -9.51 20.44
N ALA A 43 -10.65 -10.52 21.14
CA ALA A 43 -9.43 -11.20 20.73
C ALA A 43 -9.57 -11.93 19.37
N LEU A 44 -10.72 -12.57 19.12
CA LEU A 44 -11.01 -13.19 17.83
C LEU A 44 -11.12 -12.17 16.70
N LEU A 45 -11.77 -11.03 16.94
CA LEU A 45 -11.84 -9.93 15.96
C LEU A 45 -10.45 -9.34 15.70
N TRP A 46 -9.67 -9.11 16.74
CA TRP A 46 -8.30 -8.60 16.62
C TRP A 46 -7.43 -9.54 15.77
N ARG A 47 -7.52 -10.84 16.05
CA ARG A 47 -6.80 -11.86 15.26
C ARG A 47 -7.19 -11.84 13.78
N ARG A 48 -8.48 -11.66 13.46
CA ARG A 48 -8.96 -11.54 12.06
C ARG A 48 -8.40 -10.28 11.38
N VAL A 49 -8.37 -9.15 12.08
CA VAL A 49 -7.81 -7.91 11.55
C VAL A 49 -6.30 -8.06 11.27
N TRP A 50 -5.57 -8.66 12.20
CA TRP A 50 -4.14 -8.91 12.03
C TRP A 50 -3.84 -9.83 10.85
N GLN A 51 -4.60 -10.90 10.69
CA GLN A 51 -4.47 -11.81 9.54
C GLN A 51 -4.78 -11.08 8.23
N ALA A 52 -5.82 -10.27 8.20
CA ALA A 52 -6.17 -9.48 7.01
C ALA A 52 -5.09 -8.44 6.67
N GLN A 53 -4.47 -7.82 7.68
CA GLN A 53 -3.35 -6.89 7.46
C GLN A 53 -2.10 -7.60 6.92
N GLN A 54 -1.74 -8.76 7.47
CA GLN A 54 -0.62 -9.56 6.96
C GLN A 54 -0.85 -10.00 5.51
N GLN A 55 -2.04 -10.46 5.18
CA GLN A 55 -2.39 -10.83 3.81
C GLN A 55 -2.30 -9.63 2.84
N ARG A 56 -2.78 -8.46 3.25
CA ARG A 56 -2.65 -7.24 2.45
C ARG A 56 -1.20 -6.84 2.22
N GLN A 57 -0.36 -6.92 3.25
CA GLN A 57 1.07 -6.62 3.11
C GLN A 57 1.77 -7.61 2.17
N GLN A 58 1.46 -8.89 2.27
CA GLN A 58 1.98 -9.91 1.35
C GLN A 58 1.54 -9.65 -0.09
N GLN A 59 0.24 -9.37 -0.31
CA GLN A 59 -0.27 -9.03 -1.64
C GLN A 59 0.39 -7.77 -2.23
N LEU A 60 0.61 -6.74 -1.42
CA LEU A 60 1.31 -5.53 -1.87
C LEU A 60 2.77 -5.80 -2.22
N ALA A 61 3.46 -6.64 -1.43
CA ALA A 61 4.84 -7.04 -1.71
C ALA A 61 4.93 -7.89 -3.00
N GLU A 62 4.02 -8.83 -3.18
CA GLU A 62 3.91 -9.65 -4.39
C GLU A 62 3.62 -8.80 -5.63
N GLN A 63 2.67 -7.87 -5.52
CA GLN A 63 2.35 -6.93 -6.60
C GLN A 63 3.55 -6.03 -6.95
N LYS A 64 4.30 -5.57 -5.94
CA LYS A 64 5.49 -4.76 -6.19
C LYS A 64 6.59 -5.57 -6.88
N ALA A 65 6.82 -6.81 -6.44
CA ALA A 65 7.77 -7.73 -7.08
C ALA A 65 7.37 -8.03 -8.53
N GLN A 66 6.09 -8.29 -8.79
CA GLN A 66 5.61 -8.52 -10.15
C GLN A 66 5.81 -7.30 -11.05
N ARG A 67 5.49 -6.09 -10.56
CA ARG A 67 5.71 -4.85 -11.34
C ARG A 67 7.18 -4.58 -11.61
N HIS A 68 8.06 -4.95 -10.68
CA HIS A 68 9.50 -4.90 -10.89
C HIS A 68 9.93 -5.79 -12.06
N ASP A 69 9.47 -7.05 -12.08
CA ASP A 69 9.80 -7.98 -13.15
C ASP A 69 9.18 -7.55 -14.49
N ASP A 70 7.94 -7.06 -14.48
CA ASP A 70 7.26 -6.51 -15.64
C ASP A 70 8.03 -5.32 -16.23
N LEU A 71 8.58 -4.42 -15.40
CA LEU A 71 9.41 -3.29 -15.83
C LEU A 71 10.70 -3.75 -16.50
N ILE A 72 11.36 -4.77 -15.96
CA ILE A 72 12.59 -5.31 -16.55
C ILE A 72 12.29 -5.87 -17.95
N VAL A 73 11.28 -6.74 -18.07
CA VAL A 73 10.89 -7.34 -19.34
C VAL A 73 10.48 -6.27 -20.36
N LEU A 74 9.73 -5.26 -19.92
CA LEU A 74 9.28 -4.18 -20.79
C LEU A 74 10.44 -3.29 -21.24
N ALA A 75 11.37 -2.96 -20.34
CA ALA A 75 12.56 -2.17 -20.66
C ALA A 75 13.47 -2.92 -21.67
N GLU A 76 13.68 -4.21 -21.47
CA GLU A 76 14.43 -5.04 -22.43
C GLU A 76 13.74 -5.13 -23.78
N GLY A 77 12.42 -5.32 -23.81
CA GLY A 77 11.62 -5.32 -25.03
C GLY A 77 11.64 -3.99 -25.76
N PHE A 78 11.65 -2.88 -25.04
CA PHE A 78 11.79 -1.53 -25.60
C PHE A 78 13.17 -1.32 -26.22
N LEU A 79 14.23 -1.65 -25.50
CA LEU A 79 15.62 -1.49 -25.98
C LEU A 79 15.96 -2.40 -27.16
N SER A 80 15.30 -3.55 -27.28
CA SER A 80 15.42 -4.47 -28.39
C SER A 80 14.45 -4.18 -29.55
N GLU A 81 13.76 -3.06 -29.53
CA GLU A 81 12.81 -2.60 -30.57
C GLU A 81 11.69 -3.63 -30.88
N GLN A 82 11.30 -4.45 -29.90
CA GLN A 82 10.23 -5.46 -30.05
C GLN A 82 8.82 -4.86 -30.03
N MET A 83 8.71 -3.58 -29.73
CA MET A 83 7.43 -2.85 -29.67
C MET A 83 7.58 -1.45 -30.28
N PRO A 84 6.45 -0.82 -30.72
CA PRO A 84 6.46 0.56 -31.16
C PRO A 84 7.01 1.49 -30.08
N TRP A 85 7.88 2.42 -30.45
CA TRP A 85 8.57 3.30 -29.53
C TRP A 85 7.63 4.04 -28.55
N ALA A 86 6.59 4.69 -29.07
CA ALA A 86 5.63 5.45 -28.25
C ALA A 86 4.87 4.54 -27.27
N GLU A 87 4.48 3.34 -27.71
CA GLU A 87 3.79 2.36 -26.86
C GLU A 87 4.69 1.92 -25.71
N GLY A 88 5.98 1.68 -25.98
CA GLY A 88 6.95 1.33 -24.97
C GLY A 88 7.13 2.42 -23.92
N CYS A 89 7.28 3.68 -24.33
CA CYS A 89 7.38 4.82 -23.44
C CYS A 89 6.13 4.94 -22.52
N ILE A 90 4.93 4.82 -23.10
CA ILE A 90 3.66 4.91 -22.37
C ILE A 90 3.54 3.78 -21.34
N ARG A 91 3.82 2.54 -21.73
CA ARG A 91 3.72 1.37 -20.84
C ARG A 91 4.73 1.44 -19.70
N ILE A 92 6.00 1.78 -20.01
CA ILE A 92 7.04 1.94 -18.99
C ILE A 92 6.63 3.01 -17.98
N LYS A 93 6.19 4.19 -18.46
CA LYS A 93 5.72 5.27 -17.59
C LYS A 93 4.60 4.82 -16.65
N VAL A 94 3.58 4.16 -17.17
CA VAL A 94 2.42 3.74 -16.37
C VAL A 94 2.82 2.71 -15.31
N ILE A 95 3.66 1.74 -15.64
CA ILE A 95 4.09 0.73 -14.67
C ILE A 95 5.06 1.34 -13.65
N LEU A 96 5.96 2.23 -14.09
CA LEU A 96 6.91 2.92 -13.22
C LEU A 96 6.19 3.76 -12.16
N ASP A 97 5.17 4.53 -12.52
CA ASP A 97 4.37 5.31 -11.58
C ASP A 97 3.70 4.44 -10.50
N HIS A 98 3.32 3.21 -10.85
CA HIS A 98 2.71 2.27 -9.91
C HIS A 98 3.74 1.47 -9.10
N TYR A 99 4.96 1.34 -9.59
CA TYR A 99 6.05 0.66 -8.91
C TYR A 99 6.72 1.58 -7.90
N ASP A 100 7.15 2.75 -8.36
CA ASP A 100 7.80 3.78 -7.56
C ASP A 100 7.56 5.17 -8.18
N TYR A 101 6.56 5.88 -7.64
CA TYR A 101 6.18 7.20 -8.13
C TYR A 101 7.31 8.23 -8.00
N GLU A 102 8.07 8.19 -6.90
CA GLU A 102 9.16 9.15 -6.66
C GLU A 102 10.30 8.92 -7.65
N LEU A 103 10.61 7.66 -7.95
CA LEU A 103 11.57 7.31 -8.99
C LEU A 103 11.11 7.83 -10.36
N GLY A 104 9.85 7.59 -10.72
CA GLY A 104 9.27 8.04 -11.99
C GLY A 104 9.30 9.55 -12.19
N MET A 105 9.26 10.33 -11.11
CA MET A 105 9.28 11.80 -11.15
C MET A 105 10.69 12.38 -11.22
N GLN A 106 11.73 11.59 -11.22
CA GLN A 106 13.10 12.08 -11.38
C GLN A 106 13.32 12.68 -12.78
N PRO A 107 14.21 13.67 -12.90
CA PRO A 107 14.50 14.35 -14.18
C PRO A 107 14.88 13.40 -15.30
N ASP A 108 15.60 12.32 -14.99
CA ASP A 108 16.06 11.32 -15.95
C ASP A 108 14.92 10.58 -16.67
N TYR A 109 13.72 10.52 -16.06
CA TYR A 109 12.54 9.85 -16.62
C TYR A 109 11.48 10.81 -17.15
N GLN A 110 11.74 12.13 -17.11
CA GLN A 110 10.79 13.15 -17.54
C GLN A 110 10.36 13.00 -19.00
N VAL A 111 11.25 12.51 -19.86
CA VAL A 111 10.94 12.22 -21.26
C VAL A 111 9.76 11.27 -21.43
N LEU A 112 9.60 10.27 -20.55
CA LEU A 112 8.49 9.33 -20.59
C LEU A 112 7.15 10.05 -20.30
N HIS A 113 7.15 11.04 -19.39
CA HIS A 113 5.99 11.87 -19.09
C HIS A 113 5.64 12.80 -20.25
N ILE A 114 6.64 13.36 -20.93
CA ILE A 114 6.43 14.20 -22.11
C ILE A 114 5.74 13.40 -23.21
N VAL A 115 6.24 12.21 -23.52
CA VAL A 115 5.66 11.32 -24.54
C VAL A 115 4.24 10.91 -24.14
N PHE A 116 4.02 10.52 -22.90
CA PHE A 116 2.70 10.14 -22.38
C PHE A 116 1.69 11.28 -22.56
N SER A 117 2.02 12.49 -22.10
CA SER A 117 1.13 13.65 -22.17
C SER A 117 0.84 14.07 -23.62
N ALA A 118 1.83 14.02 -24.50
CA ALA A 118 1.66 14.33 -25.90
C ALA A 118 0.75 13.32 -26.64
N THR A 119 0.68 12.08 -26.15
CA THR A 119 -0.11 11.00 -26.77
C THR A 119 -1.46 10.78 -26.11
N GLU A 120 -1.76 11.44 -24.99
CA GLU A 120 -2.99 11.26 -24.20
C GLU A 120 -4.27 11.46 -25.01
N ASN A 121 -4.25 12.39 -25.96
CA ASN A 121 -5.41 12.73 -26.79
C ASN A 121 -5.53 11.88 -28.05
N ILE A 122 -4.64 10.91 -28.28
CA ILE A 122 -4.72 10.02 -29.43
C ILE A 122 -5.82 8.97 -29.17
N PRO A 123 -6.81 8.85 -30.05
CA PRO A 123 -7.83 7.82 -29.94
C PRO A 123 -7.22 6.41 -29.91
N THR A 124 -7.77 5.53 -29.08
CA THR A 124 -7.28 4.15 -28.93
C THR A 124 -8.36 3.13 -29.33
N HIS A 125 -7.94 1.89 -29.57
CA HIS A 125 -8.83 0.75 -29.82
C HIS A 125 -9.88 1.00 -30.92
N ASP A 126 -11.17 0.91 -30.61
CA ASP A 126 -12.25 1.02 -31.58
C ASP A 126 -12.40 2.45 -32.13
N ALA A 127 -12.12 3.47 -31.32
CA ALA A 127 -12.09 4.86 -31.78
C ALA A 127 -10.99 5.07 -32.84
N TRP A 128 -9.81 4.48 -32.66
CA TRP A 128 -8.75 4.50 -33.67
C TRP A 128 -9.14 3.74 -34.95
N ARG A 129 -9.79 2.58 -34.81
CA ARG A 129 -10.25 1.79 -35.96
C ARG A 129 -11.29 2.51 -36.81
N ALA A 130 -12.17 3.28 -36.18
CA ALA A 130 -13.23 4.03 -36.83
C ALA A 130 -12.70 5.21 -37.66
N LEU A 131 -11.48 5.72 -37.38
CA LEU A 131 -10.89 6.81 -38.15
C LEU A 131 -10.52 6.39 -39.57
N SER A 132 -10.79 7.28 -40.53
CA SER A 132 -10.29 7.18 -41.89
C SER A 132 -8.77 7.37 -41.95
N SER A 133 -8.14 7.00 -43.07
CA SER A 133 -6.69 7.17 -43.25
C SER A 133 -6.28 8.66 -43.17
N ALA A 134 -7.11 9.57 -43.65
CA ALA A 134 -6.87 11.01 -43.59
C ALA A 134 -6.89 11.55 -42.15
N GLU A 135 -7.82 11.05 -41.31
CA GLU A 135 -7.92 11.43 -39.89
C GLU A 135 -6.80 10.84 -39.04
N LYS A 136 -6.23 9.72 -39.42
CA LYS A 136 -5.06 9.10 -38.75
C LYS A 136 -3.76 9.84 -39.03
N GLN A 137 -3.67 10.51 -40.19
CA GLN A 137 -2.43 11.12 -40.66
C GLN A 137 -1.80 12.12 -39.69
N PRO A 138 -2.56 13.07 -39.05
CA PRO A 138 -1.99 14.00 -38.08
C PRO A 138 -1.40 13.29 -36.86
N PHE A 139 -2.03 12.24 -36.37
CA PHE A 139 -1.52 11.46 -35.23
C PHE A 139 -0.26 10.69 -35.59
N THR A 140 -0.22 10.09 -36.78
CA THR A 140 0.99 9.40 -37.27
C THR A 140 2.15 10.36 -37.41
N ARG A 141 1.90 11.57 -37.90
CA ARG A 141 2.93 12.61 -38.02
C ARG A 141 3.42 13.05 -36.64
N LEU A 142 2.51 13.31 -35.69
CA LEU A 142 2.85 13.64 -34.31
C LEU A 142 3.73 12.58 -33.67
N LEU A 143 3.38 11.30 -33.80
CA LEU A 143 4.18 10.19 -33.26
C LEU A 143 5.58 10.13 -33.87
N SER A 144 5.70 10.35 -35.21
CA SER A 144 7.00 10.37 -35.88
C SER A 144 7.85 11.56 -35.43
N GLU A 145 7.26 12.73 -35.24
CA GLU A 145 7.95 13.93 -34.73
C GLU A 145 8.45 13.72 -33.29
N LEU A 146 7.61 13.17 -32.43
CA LEU A 146 7.97 12.85 -31.05
C LEU A 146 9.11 11.82 -31.00
N GLU A 147 9.05 10.79 -31.84
CA GLU A 147 10.11 9.79 -31.90
C GLU A 147 11.44 10.41 -32.33
N LEU A 148 11.45 11.24 -33.39
CA LEU A 148 12.64 11.93 -33.84
C LEU A 148 13.26 12.84 -32.77
N GLN A 149 12.42 13.50 -31.97
CA GLN A 149 12.87 14.43 -30.94
C GLN A 149 13.37 13.72 -29.68
N HIS A 150 12.71 12.64 -29.25
CA HIS A 150 12.86 12.07 -27.90
C HIS A 150 13.40 10.62 -27.89
N LYS A 151 13.67 9.98 -29.05
CA LYS A 151 14.11 8.60 -29.09
C LYS A 151 15.42 8.36 -28.31
N GLN A 152 16.42 9.19 -28.51
CA GLN A 152 17.71 9.03 -27.83
C GLN A 152 17.60 9.23 -26.31
N GLU A 153 16.86 10.25 -25.90
CA GLU A 153 16.65 10.56 -24.49
C GLU A 153 15.85 9.44 -23.79
N SER A 154 14.79 8.94 -24.42
CA SER A 154 14.00 7.83 -23.88
C SER A 154 14.79 6.51 -23.81
N VAL A 155 15.62 6.20 -24.79
CA VAL A 155 16.51 5.03 -24.75
C VAL A 155 17.49 5.14 -23.58
N HIS A 156 18.10 6.32 -23.39
CA HIS A 156 18.98 6.56 -22.25
C HIS A 156 18.27 6.42 -20.90
N ALA A 157 17.08 7.02 -20.76
CA ALA A 157 16.24 6.90 -19.57
C ALA A 157 15.90 5.43 -19.24
N VAL A 158 15.53 4.65 -20.26
CA VAL A 158 15.19 3.23 -20.07
C VAL A 158 16.43 2.39 -19.74
N GLN A 159 17.60 2.70 -20.30
CA GLN A 159 18.86 2.05 -19.90
C GLN A 159 19.23 2.32 -18.45
N GLN A 160 19.08 3.57 -17.99
CA GLN A 160 19.30 3.93 -16.58
C GLN A 160 18.30 3.20 -15.67
N LEU A 161 17.00 3.17 -16.05
CA LEU A 161 15.98 2.44 -15.32
C LEU A 161 16.34 0.96 -15.19
N LEU A 162 16.71 0.31 -16.29
CA LEU A 162 17.09 -1.10 -16.29
C LEU A 162 18.31 -1.37 -15.40
N SER A 163 19.30 -0.47 -15.43
CA SER A 163 20.47 -0.55 -14.54
C SER A 163 20.09 -0.40 -13.07
N HIS A 164 19.17 0.51 -12.76
CA HIS A 164 18.65 0.71 -11.41
C HIS A 164 17.87 -0.50 -10.89
N LEU A 165 17.06 -1.14 -11.74
CA LEU A 165 16.26 -2.31 -11.38
C LEU A 165 17.11 -3.59 -11.19
N LYS A 166 18.25 -3.71 -11.87
CA LYS A 166 19.13 -4.90 -11.80
C LYS A 166 20.27 -4.78 -10.78
N GLY A 167 20.54 -3.59 -10.24
CA GLY A 167 21.60 -3.33 -9.27
C GLY A 167 21.13 -3.53 -7.86
#